data_292434f686bc87c5a10cbe5eb515587c
#
_entry.id   292434f686bc87c5a10cbe5eb515587c
#
_cell.length_a   1.000
_cell.length_b   1.000
_cell.length_c   1.000
_cell.angle_alpha   90.00
_cell.angle_beta   90.00
_cell.angle_gamma   90.00
#
_symmetry.space_group_name_H-M   'P 1'
#
loop_
_entity.id
_entity.type
_entity.pdbx_description
1 polymer ?
#
loop_
_entity_poly.entity_id
_entity_poly.type
_entity_poly.pdbx_seq_one_letter_code
_entity_poly.pdbx_strand_id
1 'polypeptide(L)'
;SRTHVYSAAPLRDRLEEELGGAHFEHLAVPFECCAASIERAAEHWFTSGPVAPAVMASAAVPGFFPPAEIDGEHFLDGGIVNSVPVGRAVERGATDIYVLQVGRVERPLTAPNNPIDVARVSFEVARRHRFHREMGALPADVRAWVLPTGSGSSRDDSFTAFRSFDAVERRIDASYAASVAFLASRES
;
A
#
# COMPACT_ATOMS: atom_id res chain seq x y z
N SER A 1 27.55 5.63 6.17
CA SER A 1 26.86 5.81 4.88
C SER A 1 25.37 5.94 5.13
N ARG A 2 24.70 6.83 4.43
CA ARG A 2 23.25 7.03 4.57
C ARG A 2 22.53 6.05 3.64
N THR A 3 21.68 5.19 4.19
CA THR A 3 20.87 4.24 3.43
C THR A 3 19.55 4.85 2.95
N HIS A 4 19.21 6.08 3.39
CA HIS A 4 17.91 6.71 3.18
C HIS A 4 18.02 8.23 3.06
N VAL A 5 16.99 8.85 2.48
CA VAL A 5 16.88 10.30 2.27
C VAL A 5 16.19 10.99 3.45
N TYR A 6 15.13 10.40 4.00
CA TYR A 6 14.31 10.97 5.06
C TYR A 6 14.44 10.20 6.38
N SER A 7 14.35 10.92 7.49
CA SER A 7 14.18 10.30 8.80
C SER A 7 12.78 9.70 8.95
N ALA A 8 12.69 8.53 9.53
CA ALA A 8 11.42 7.89 9.88
C ALA A 8 10.80 8.43 11.17
N ALA A 9 11.54 9.24 11.96
CA ALA A 9 11.08 9.71 13.26
C ALA A 9 9.76 10.49 13.21
N PRO A 10 9.52 11.45 12.29
CA PRO A 10 8.24 12.16 12.27
C PRO A 10 7.03 11.26 11.99
N LEU A 11 7.20 10.23 11.15
CA LEU A 11 6.14 9.26 10.89
C LEU A 11 5.89 8.38 12.11
N ARG A 12 6.97 7.89 12.74
CA ARG A 12 6.86 7.10 13.97
C ARG A 12 6.14 7.88 15.07
N ASP A 13 6.58 9.10 15.36
CA ASP A 13 6.03 9.93 16.43
C ASP A 13 4.53 10.18 16.19
N ARG A 14 4.13 10.40 14.93
CA ARG A 14 2.72 10.57 14.56
C ARG A 14 1.91 9.27 14.74
N LEU A 15 2.45 8.13 14.34
CA LEU A 15 1.79 6.83 14.53
C LEU A 15 1.63 6.49 16.01
N GLU A 16 2.64 6.77 16.82
CA GLU A 16 2.56 6.58 18.28
C GLU A 16 1.51 7.49 18.92
N GLU A 17 1.41 8.75 18.48
CA GLU A 17 0.39 9.71 18.95
C GLU A 17 -1.03 9.23 18.59
N GLU A 18 -1.26 8.81 17.33
CA GLU A 18 -2.60 8.46 16.84
C GLU A 18 -3.05 7.05 17.28
N LEU A 19 -2.13 6.10 17.35
CA LEU A 19 -2.47 4.72 17.68
C LEU A 19 -2.39 4.41 19.18
N GLY A 20 -1.80 5.31 19.99
CA GLY A 20 -1.87 5.24 21.45
C GLY A 20 -1.42 3.91 22.07
N GLY A 21 -0.44 3.23 21.46
CA GLY A 21 -0.01 1.90 21.91
C GLY A 21 -0.97 0.77 21.52
N ALA A 22 -1.79 0.94 20.48
CA ALA A 22 -2.72 -0.07 20.00
C ALA A 22 -1.99 -1.37 19.60
N HIS A 23 -2.61 -2.50 19.93
CA HIS A 23 -2.19 -3.84 19.54
C HIS A 23 -3.20 -4.44 18.57
N PHE A 24 -2.74 -5.26 17.62
CA PHE A 24 -3.59 -5.92 16.62
C PHE A 24 -4.75 -6.70 17.26
N GLU A 25 -4.48 -7.38 18.38
CA GLU A 25 -5.44 -8.22 19.10
C GLU A 25 -6.61 -7.44 19.72
N HIS A 26 -6.42 -6.12 19.92
CA HIS A 26 -7.41 -5.25 20.56
C HIS A 26 -8.17 -4.37 19.56
N LEU A 27 -7.88 -4.50 18.27
CA LEU A 27 -8.58 -3.72 17.25
C LEU A 27 -10.01 -4.20 17.07
N ALA A 28 -10.95 -3.26 16.96
CA ALA A 28 -12.37 -3.56 16.75
C ALA A 28 -12.64 -4.24 15.40
N VAL A 29 -11.80 -3.97 14.41
CA VAL A 29 -11.81 -4.62 13.09
C VAL A 29 -10.48 -5.32 12.90
N PRO A 30 -10.46 -6.61 12.50
CA PRO A 30 -9.21 -7.30 12.21
C PRO A 30 -8.39 -6.55 11.16
N PHE A 31 -7.12 -6.37 11.44
CA PHE A 31 -6.18 -5.66 10.58
C PHE A 31 -4.90 -6.47 10.44
N GLU A 32 -4.32 -6.46 9.26
CA GLU A 32 -3.01 -7.02 8.97
C GLU A 32 -2.23 -6.06 8.10
N CYS A 33 -0.92 -6.00 8.26
CA CYS A 33 -0.07 -5.30 7.31
C CYS A 33 1.12 -6.14 6.87
N CYS A 34 1.50 -5.96 5.62
CA CYS A 34 2.60 -6.67 4.97
C CYS A 34 3.88 -5.83 5.00
N ALA A 35 5.02 -6.48 5.26
CA ALA A 35 6.32 -5.92 5.00
C ALA A 35 7.21 -6.95 4.28
N ALA A 36 8.28 -6.47 3.64
CA ALA A 36 9.27 -7.34 3.00
C ALA A 36 10.41 -7.61 3.99
N SER A 37 10.53 -8.85 4.47
CA SER A 37 11.67 -9.26 5.27
C SER A 37 12.94 -9.33 4.42
N ILE A 38 14.00 -8.65 4.86
CA ILE A 38 15.30 -8.65 4.16
C ILE A 38 15.97 -10.01 4.31
N GLU A 39 16.05 -10.52 5.53
CA GLU A 39 16.78 -11.76 5.85
C GLU A 39 16.13 -12.98 5.19
N ARG A 40 14.80 -13.01 5.13
CA ARG A 40 14.07 -14.14 4.53
C ARG A 40 13.81 -13.98 3.03
N ALA A 41 14.02 -12.79 2.47
CA ALA A 41 13.64 -12.45 1.10
C ALA A 41 12.17 -12.83 0.78
N ALA A 42 11.26 -12.56 1.72
CA ALA A 42 9.86 -13.00 1.68
C ALA A 42 8.92 -11.94 2.26
N GLU A 43 7.63 -12.08 1.93
CA GLU A 43 6.59 -11.31 2.60
C GLU A 43 6.45 -11.76 4.07
N HIS A 44 6.22 -10.78 4.93
CA HIS A 44 5.92 -10.98 6.34
C HIS A 44 4.61 -10.26 6.68
N TRP A 45 3.71 -10.99 7.34
CA TRP A 45 2.42 -10.46 7.77
C TRP A 45 2.40 -10.21 9.26
N PHE A 46 2.29 -8.95 9.64
CA PHE A 46 2.04 -8.57 11.01
C PHE A 46 0.56 -8.72 11.32
N THR A 47 0.26 -9.56 12.30
CA THR A 47 -1.11 -9.92 12.73
C THR A 47 -1.28 -9.85 14.25
N SER A 48 -0.21 -9.56 14.98
CA SER A 48 -0.17 -9.52 16.44
C SER A 48 0.87 -8.51 16.93
N GLY A 49 0.78 -8.13 18.20
CA GLY A 49 1.68 -7.17 18.85
C GLY A 49 1.36 -5.71 18.53
N PRO A 50 2.31 -4.78 18.71
CA PRO A 50 2.07 -3.35 18.55
C PRO A 50 1.89 -2.96 17.07
N VAL A 51 0.85 -2.17 16.79
CA VAL A 51 0.48 -1.77 15.42
C VAL A 51 1.47 -0.76 14.82
N ALA A 52 1.92 0.23 15.60
CA ALA A 52 2.74 1.32 15.08
C ALA A 52 4.08 0.84 14.47
N PRO A 53 4.87 -0.03 15.12
CA PRO A 53 6.09 -0.61 14.53
C PRO A 53 5.81 -1.40 13.24
N ALA A 54 4.73 -2.17 13.21
CA ALA A 54 4.34 -2.95 12.04
C ALA A 54 3.98 -2.06 10.83
N VAL A 55 3.22 -0.98 11.06
CA VAL A 55 2.89 0.02 10.03
C VAL A 55 4.15 0.74 9.55
N MET A 56 5.09 1.06 10.47
CA MET A 56 6.39 1.62 10.11
C MET A 56 7.19 0.70 9.20
N ALA A 57 7.22 -0.60 9.49
CA ALA A 57 7.89 -1.60 8.65
C ALA A 57 7.23 -1.70 7.27
N SER A 58 5.89 -1.73 7.24
CA SER A 58 5.09 -1.77 6.01
C SER A 58 5.27 -0.52 5.12
N ALA A 59 5.65 0.62 5.70
CA ALA A 59 5.85 1.90 5.02
C ALA A 59 7.33 2.27 4.82
N ALA A 60 8.27 1.35 5.08
CA ALA A 60 9.72 1.59 4.95
C ALA A 60 10.17 1.56 3.47
N VAL A 61 9.73 2.56 2.69
CA VAL A 61 10.00 2.66 1.24
C VAL A 61 11.50 2.72 0.97
N PRO A 62 12.04 1.79 0.14
CA PRO A 62 13.47 1.70 -0.13
C PRO A 62 14.09 3.01 -0.62
N GLY A 63 15.21 3.39 -0.03
CA GLY A 63 15.92 4.63 -0.35
C GLY A 63 15.29 5.88 0.25
N PHE A 64 14.01 5.90 0.55
CA PHE A 64 13.34 7.04 1.21
C PHE A 64 13.43 6.95 2.73
N PHE A 65 13.08 5.82 3.30
CA PHE A 65 13.17 5.54 4.73
C PHE A 65 14.22 4.47 5.03
N PRO A 66 14.78 4.45 6.25
CA PRO A 66 15.62 3.34 6.68
C PRO A 66 14.79 2.06 6.76
N PRO A 67 15.43 0.87 6.58
CA PRO A 67 14.79 -0.38 6.97
C PRO A 67 14.31 -0.31 8.43
N ALA A 68 13.12 -0.83 8.70
CA ALA A 68 12.62 -0.94 10.06
C ALA A 68 13.19 -2.21 10.70
N GLU A 69 13.59 -2.13 11.97
CA GLU A 69 14.06 -3.28 12.76
C GLU A 69 12.99 -3.65 13.79
N ILE A 70 12.56 -4.90 13.78
CA ILE A 70 11.61 -5.47 14.75
C ILE A 70 12.14 -6.85 15.14
N ASP A 71 12.39 -7.06 16.44
CA ASP A 71 12.86 -8.33 17.00
C ASP A 71 14.15 -8.87 16.34
N GLY A 72 15.03 -7.95 15.91
CA GLY A 72 16.31 -8.29 15.26
C GLY A 72 16.20 -8.66 13.78
N GLU A 73 15.04 -8.56 13.18
CA GLU A 73 14.79 -8.72 11.74
C GLU A 73 14.55 -7.38 11.07
N HIS A 74 15.06 -7.20 9.85
CA HIS A 74 14.93 -5.95 9.10
C HIS A 74 13.86 -6.06 8.01
N PHE A 75 13.06 -4.99 7.90
CA PHE A 75 11.94 -4.92 6.98
C PHE A 75 12.00 -3.70 6.07
N LEU A 76 11.55 -3.90 4.85
CA LEU A 76 11.24 -2.86 3.87
C LEU A 76 9.74 -2.83 3.59
N ASP A 77 9.31 -1.80 2.87
CA ASP A 77 7.92 -1.61 2.43
C ASP A 77 7.31 -2.87 1.82
N GLY A 78 6.14 -3.26 2.32
CA GLY A 78 5.42 -4.42 1.84
C GLY A 78 5.00 -4.35 0.37
N GLY A 79 4.95 -3.16 -0.20
CA GLY A 79 4.70 -2.96 -1.63
C GLY A 79 5.73 -3.64 -2.55
N ILE A 80 6.92 -3.98 -2.04
CA ILE A 80 7.93 -4.76 -2.79
C ILE A 80 7.41 -6.16 -3.09
N VAL A 81 6.78 -6.78 -2.11
CA VAL A 81 6.38 -8.20 -2.16
C VAL A 81 4.88 -8.36 -2.38
N ASN A 82 4.03 -7.54 -1.76
CA ASN A 82 2.57 -7.63 -1.88
C ASN A 82 1.88 -6.28 -1.66
N SER A 83 1.83 -5.45 -2.70
CA SER A 83 1.30 -4.09 -2.62
C SER A 83 -0.22 -4.00 -2.53
N VAL A 84 -0.93 -4.95 -3.14
CA VAL A 84 -2.41 -5.01 -3.15
C VAL A 84 -2.79 -6.45 -2.88
N PRO A 85 -2.92 -6.84 -1.60
CA PRO A 85 -2.92 -8.23 -1.15
C PRO A 85 -4.29 -8.91 -1.29
N VAL A 86 -4.80 -9.04 -2.51
CA VAL A 86 -6.09 -9.68 -2.78
C VAL A 86 -6.04 -11.17 -2.42
N GLY A 87 -4.94 -11.86 -2.74
CA GLY A 87 -4.72 -13.26 -2.37
C GLY A 87 -4.77 -13.47 -0.86
N ARG A 88 -4.21 -12.52 -0.08
CA ARG A 88 -4.26 -12.59 1.39
C ARG A 88 -5.68 -12.49 1.93
N ALA A 89 -6.53 -11.65 1.35
CA ALA A 89 -7.93 -11.55 1.75
C ALA A 89 -8.67 -12.88 1.48
N VAL A 90 -8.39 -13.53 0.34
CA VAL A 90 -8.93 -14.87 0.04
C VAL A 90 -8.47 -15.91 1.08
N GLU A 91 -7.18 -15.93 1.42
CA GLU A 91 -6.64 -16.82 2.47
C GLU A 91 -7.31 -16.62 3.83
N ARG A 92 -7.80 -15.41 4.10
CA ARG A 92 -8.55 -15.06 5.31
C ARG A 92 -10.06 -15.35 5.19
N GLY A 93 -10.50 -15.92 4.07
CA GLY A 93 -11.88 -16.34 3.87
C GLY A 93 -12.81 -15.25 3.35
N ALA A 94 -12.28 -14.17 2.82
CA ALA A 94 -13.10 -13.12 2.22
C ALA A 94 -13.77 -13.62 0.94
N THR A 95 -15.08 -13.41 0.81
CA THR A 95 -15.87 -13.66 -0.41
C THR A 95 -16.14 -12.39 -1.20
N ASP A 96 -16.05 -11.24 -0.53
CA ASP A 96 -16.24 -9.92 -1.10
C ASP A 96 -15.05 -9.03 -0.73
N ILE A 97 -14.29 -8.59 -1.73
CA ILE A 97 -13.05 -7.86 -1.56
C ILE A 97 -13.18 -6.48 -2.23
N TYR A 98 -13.01 -5.42 -1.46
CA TYR A 98 -12.95 -4.06 -1.95
C TYR A 98 -11.51 -3.58 -1.97
N VAL A 99 -10.99 -3.29 -3.16
CA VAL A 99 -9.61 -2.85 -3.37
C VAL A 99 -9.58 -1.33 -3.47
N LEU A 100 -9.02 -0.69 -2.45
CA LEU A 100 -8.72 0.73 -2.46
C LEU A 100 -7.23 0.92 -2.78
N GLN A 101 -6.93 1.68 -3.82
CA GLN A 101 -5.56 1.90 -4.24
C GLN A 101 -5.29 3.39 -4.48
N VAL A 102 -4.08 3.82 -4.15
CA VAL A 102 -3.63 5.20 -4.40
C VAL A 102 -3.04 5.35 -5.80
N GLY A 103 -2.41 4.30 -6.33
CA GLY A 103 -1.83 4.26 -7.68
C GLY A 103 -2.89 3.95 -8.73
N ARG A 104 -2.65 4.42 -9.95
CA ARG A 104 -3.53 4.16 -11.11
C ARG A 104 -3.04 2.95 -11.87
N VAL A 105 -3.44 1.75 -11.44
CA VAL A 105 -3.02 0.49 -12.09
C VAL A 105 -3.57 0.38 -13.52
N GLU A 106 -4.65 1.10 -13.84
CA GLU A 106 -5.28 1.10 -15.16
C GLU A 106 -4.46 1.87 -16.22
N ARG A 107 -3.58 2.78 -15.81
CA ARG A 107 -2.79 3.58 -16.76
C ARG A 107 -1.56 2.84 -17.22
N PRO A 108 -1.27 2.81 -18.53
CA PRO A 108 -0.01 2.30 -19.03
C PRO A 108 1.19 3.02 -18.40
N LEU A 109 2.24 2.27 -18.11
CA LEU A 109 3.51 2.83 -17.68
C LEU A 109 4.23 3.43 -18.90
N THR A 110 4.95 4.53 -18.68
CA THR A 110 5.78 5.15 -19.71
C THR A 110 7.19 4.59 -19.64
N ALA A 111 7.83 4.40 -20.78
CA ALA A 111 9.23 3.96 -20.83
C ALA A 111 10.12 4.99 -20.10
N PRO A 112 10.97 4.55 -19.15
CA PRO A 112 11.82 5.43 -18.39
C PRO A 112 13.02 5.91 -19.23
N ASN A 113 13.54 7.11 -18.91
CA ASN A 113 14.64 7.72 -19.64
C ASN A 113 15.88 8.01 -18.78
N ASN A 114 15.84 7.65 -17.49
CA ASN A 114 16.97 7.79 -16.58
C ASN A 114 17.00 6.62 -15.56
N PRO A 115 18.16 6.33 -14.93
CA PRO A 115 18.32 5.18 -14.04
C PRO A 115 17.36 5.14 -12.84
N ILE A 116 17.01 6.29 -12.27
CA ILE A 116 16.08 6.37 -11.13
C ILE A 116 14.67 5.98 -11.57
N ASP A 117 14.23 6.50 -12.72
CA ASP A 117 12.94 6.12 -13.29
C ASP A 117 12.90 4.66 -13.73
N VAL A 118 14.03 4.09 -14.19
CA VAL A 118 14.12 2.64 -14.47
C VAL A 118 13.83 1.84 -13.21
N ALA A 119 14.46 2.15 -12.09
CA ALA A 119 14.22 1.47 -10.82
C ALA A 119 12.75 1.59 -10.36
N ARG A 120 12.19 2.81 -10.45
CA ARG A 120 10.78 3.08 -10.12
C ARG A 120 9.81 2.30 -11.02
N VAL A 121 10.01 2.32 -12.32
CA VAL A 121 9.15 1.62 -13.29
C VAL A 121 9.28 0.10 -13.12
N SER A 122 10.48 -0.42 -12.84
CA SER A 122 10.69 -1.85 -12.55
C SER A 122 9.90 -2.29 -11.33
N PHE A 123 9.90 -1.50 -10.27
CA PHE A 123 9.10 -1.74 -9.07
C PHE A 123 7.59 -1.74 -9.41
N GLU A 124 7.11 -0.75 -10.17
CA GLU A 124 5.71 -0.70 -10.61
C GLU A 124 5.30 -1.87 -11.49
N VAL A 125 6.18 -2.34 -12.38
CA VAL A 125 5.93 -3.53 -13.22
C VAL A 125 5.76 -4.77 -12.34
N ALA A 126 6.67 -5.00 -11.39
CA ALA A 126 6.60 -6.15 -10.48
C ALA A 126 5.31 -6.14 -9.65
N ARG A 127 4.98 -4.97 -9.07
CA ARG A 127 3.78 -4.75 -8.26
C ARG A 127 2.50 -5.03 -9.03
N ARG A 128 2.36 -4.44 -10.23
CA ARG A 128 1.17 -4.61 -11.08
C ARG A 128 1.06 -6.03 -11.62
N HIS A 129 2.17 -6.65 -11.98
CA HIS A 129 2.18 -8.03 -12.43
C HIS A 129 1.64 -8.98 -11.36
N ARG A 130 2.08 -8.83 -10.12
CA ARG A 130 1.56 -9.64 -9.01
C ARG A 130 0.06 -9.41 -8.81
N PHE A 131 -0.39 -8.16 -8.75
CA PHE A 131 -1.80 -7.82 -8.61
C PHE A 131 -2.67 -8.45 -9.70
N HIS A 132 -2.29 -8.32 -10.98
CA HIS A 132 -3.03 -8.92 -12.09
C HIS A 132 -3.08 -10.44 -12.00
N ARG A 133 -1.98 -11.06 -11.57
CA ARG A 133 -1.92 -12.51 -11.38
C ARG A 133 -2.87 -12.97 -10.26
N GLU A 134 -2.90 -12.29 -9.14
CA GLU A 134 -3.81 -12.60 -8.02
C GLU A 134 -5.28 -12.39 -8.41
N MET A 135 -5.59 -11.29 -9.09
CA MET A 135 -6.95 -11.03 -9.61
C MET A 135 -7.40 -12.09 -10.62
N GLY A 136 -6.49 -12.56 -11.47
CA GLY A 136 -6.79 -13.64 -12.45
C GLY A 136 -6.91 -15.04 -11.83
N ALA A 137 -6.46 -15.21 -10.60
CA ALA A 137 -6.50 -16.49 -9.86
C ALA A 137 -7.59 -16.53 -8.78
N LEU A 138 -8.50 -15.55 -8.75
CA LEU A 138 -9.60 -15.53 -7.78
C LEU A 138 -10.49 -16.78 -7.92
N PRO A 139 -10.86 -17.42 -6.81
CA PRO A 139 -11.88 -18.46 -6.81
C PRO A 139 -13.21 -17.97 -7.38
N ALA A 140 -14.00 -18.85 -7.98
CA ALA A 140 -15.25 -18.50 -8.64
C ALA A 140 -16.33 -17.92 -7.70
N ASP A 141 -16.23 -18.22 -6.43
CA ASP A 141 -17.11 -17.75 -5.36
C ASP A 141 -16.64 -16.46 -4.69
N VAL A 142 -15.48 -15.93 -5.10
CA VAL A 142 -14.91 -14.67 -4.58
C VAL A 142 -15.13 -13.55 -5.58
N ARG A 143 -15.63 -12.42 -5.09
CA ARG A 143 -15.82 -11.19 -5.86
C ARG A 143 -14.83 -10.13 -5.39
N ALA A 144 -14.14 -9.48 -6.33
CA ALA A 144 -13.26 -8.36 -6.02
C ALA A 144 -13.60 -7.14 -6.87
N TRP A 145 -13.71 -5.99 -6.21
CA TRP A 145 -14.00 -4.70 -6.83
C TRP A 145 -12.82 -3.75 -6.61
N VAL A 146 -12.21 -3.35 -7.71
CA VAL A 146 -11.20 -2.28 -7.69
C VAL A 146 -11.94 -0.95 -7.74
N LEU A 147 -11.91 -0.22 -6.63
CA LEU A 147 -12.59 1.06 -6.53
C LEU A 147 -11.86 2.13 -7.34
N PRO A 148 -12.59 2.96 -8.11
CA PRO A 148 -11.98 4.00 -8.93
C PRO A 148 -11.39 5.12 -8.07
N THR A 149 -10.23 5.64 -8.50
CA THR A 149 -9.53 6.74 -7.81
C THR A 149 -10.00 8.14 -8.24
N GLY A 150 -11.05 8.21 -9.05
CA GLY A 150 -11.55 9.47 -9.60
C GLY A 150 -10.71 10.02 -10.77
N SER A 151 -11.18 11.10 -11.38
CA SER A 151 -10.47 11.78 -12.45
C SER A 151 -9.44 12.75 -11.88
N GLY A 152 -8.17 12.44 -11.96
CA GLY A 152 -7.08 13.36 -11.64
C GLY A 152 -6.18 13.57 -12.84
N SER A 153 -5.46 14.70 -12.89
CA SER A 153 -4.50 14.99 -13.96
C SER A 153 -3.22 14.15 -13.78
N SER A 154 -2.45 13.96 -14.86
CA SER A 154 -1.13 13.32 -14.78
C SER A 154 -0.13 14.09 -13.89
N ARG A 155 -0.40 15.38 -13.62
CA ARG A 155 0.40 16.21 -12.69
C ARG A 155 0.19 15.80 -11.24
N ASP A 156 -0.97 15.21 -10.90
CA ASP A 156 -1.28 14.77 -9.55
C ASP A 156 -0.54 13.47 -9.17
N ASP A 157 0.08 12.79 -10.13
CA ASP A 157 0.87 11.56 -9.91
C ASP A 157 2.36 11.85 -9.63
N SER A 158 2.75 13.14 -9.58
CA SER A 158 4.13 13.50 -9.27
C SER A 158 4.40 13.37 -7.76
N PHE A 159 5.63 12.98 -7.41
CA PHE A 159 6.07 12.89 -6.00
C PHE A 159 5.90 14.22 -5.24
N THR A 160 5.92 15.35 -5.95
CA THR A 160 5.72 16.69 -5.38
C THR A 160 4.26 16.99 -5.05
N ALA A 161 3.30 16.33 -5.70
CA ALA A 161 1.88 16.53 -5.45
C ALA A 161 1.46 16.04 -4.04
N PHE A 162 2.14 15.01 -3.52
CA PHE A 162 1.91 14.52 -2.15
C PHE A 162 2.39 15.48 -1.04
N ARG A 163 3.10 16.56 -1.39
CA ARG A 163 3.54 17.59 -0.44
C ARG A 163 2.54 18.73 -0.27
N SER A 164 1.46 18.74 -1.05
CA SER A 164 0.37 19.74 -0.95
C SER A 164 -0.84 19.08 -0.28
N PHE A 165 -1.14 19.47 0.94
CA PHE A 165 -2.31 18.97 1.67
C PHE A 165 -3.62 19.21 0.91
N ASP A 166 -3.81 20.40 0.34
CA ASP A 166 -5.01 20.73 -0.46
C ASP A 166 -5.16 19.82 -1.68
N ALA A 167 -4.05 19.42 -2.31
CA ALA A 167 -4.09 18.50 -3.43
C ALA A 167 -4.46 17.07 -2.98
N VAL A 168 -3.98 16.66 -1.82
CA VAL A 168 -4.31 15.35 -1.22
C VAL A 168 -5.79 15.31 -0.83
N GLU A 169 -6.32 16.35 -0.18
CA GLU A 169 -7.72 16.45 0.22
C GLU A 169 -8.67 16.36 -1.01
N ARG A 170 -8.41 17.17 -2.04
CA ARG A 170 -9.19 17.07 -3.30
C ARG A 170 -9.16 15.68 -3.93
N ARG A 171 -8.04 14.96 -3.83
CA ARG A 171 -7.93 13.58 -4.33
C ARG A 171 -8.75 12.59 -3.50
N ILE A 172 -8.76 12.76 -2.18
CA ILE A 172 -9.61 11.96 -1.29
C ILE A 172 -11.07 12.15 -1.67
N ASP A 173 -11.54 13.40 -1.78
CA ASP A 173 -12.92 13.72 -2.15
C ASP A 173 -13.30 13.15 -3.52
N ALA A 174 -12.44 13.31 -4.52
CA ALA A 174 -12.69 12.79 -5.87
C ALA A 174 -12.73 11.25 -5.89
N SER A 175 -11.85 10.59 -5.14
CA SER A 175 -11.83 9.13 -5.03
C SER A 175 -13.06 8.62 -4.28
N TYR A 176 -13.46 9.29 -3.22
CA TYR A 176 -14.66 8.96 -2.46
C TYR A 176 -15.91 9.06 -3.32
N ALA A 177 -16.12 10.20 -4.00
CA ALA A 177 -17.28 10.40 -4.88
C ALA A 177 -17.35 9.36 -6.01
N ALA A 178 -16.20 9.05 -6.64
CA ALA A 178 -16.11 8.06 -7.69
C ALA A 178 -16.42 6.63 -7.17
N SER A 179 -15.92 6.29 -5.98
CA SER A 179 -16.16 4.98 -5.35
C SER A 179 -17.63 4.82 -4.94
N VAL A 180 -18.26 5.85 -4.38
CA VAL A 180 -19.71 5.85 -4.06
C VAL A 180 -20.55 5.64 -5.32
N ALA A 181 -20.28 6.39 -6.38
CA ALA A 181 -21.00 6.24 -7.64
C ALA A 181 -20.82 4.84 -8.26
N PHE A 182 -19.61 4.29 -8.18
CA PHE A 182 -19.31 2.95 -8.65
C PHE A 182 -20.11 1.88 -7.87
N LEU A 183 -20.14 1.95 -6.55
CA LEU A 183 -20.87 0.99 -5.71
C LEU A 183 -22.38 1.08 -5.95
N ALA A 184 -22.94 2.29 -6.00
CA ALA A 184 -24.37 2.49 -6.27
C ALA A 184 -24.80 1.92 -7.63
N SER A 185 -23.93 1.95 -8.66
CA SER A 185 -24.21 1.36 -9.97
C SER A 185 -24.23 -0.18 -9.98
N ARG A 186 -23.82 -0.83 -8.89
CA ARG A 186 -23.75 -2.29 -8.75
C ARG A 186 -24.90 -2.87 -7.93
N GLU A 187 -25.60 -2.03 -7.17
CA GLU A 187 -26.77 -2.41 -6.38
C GLU A 187 -28.08 -2.35 -7.18
N SER A 188 -28.04 -1.76 -8.38
CA SER A 188 -29.16 -1.66 -9.33
C SER A 188 -29.06 -2.75 -10.41
#